data_ffc7d387f4c7a014fe3b48865d714d48
#
_entry.id   ffc7d387f4c7a014fe3b48865d714d48
#
_cell.length_a   1.000
_cell.length_b   1.000
_cell.length_c   1.000
_cell.angle_alpha   90.00
_cell.angle_beta   90.00
_cell.angle_gamma   90.00
#
_symmetry.space_group_name_H-M   'P 1'
#
loop_
_entity.id
_entity.type
_entity.pdbx_description
1 polymer ?
#
loop_
_entity_poly.entity_id
_entity_poly.type
_entity_poly.pdbx_seq_one_letter_code
_entity_poly.pdbx_strand_id
1 'polypeptide(L)'
;PTVGYADETTTIKVNVTTNNTTSERTATLTFSRGTDKKEYIIKQEAGKEVNYVPSGYTLVWQDEFNDPRTNEGKAVLPNSTEWFYETAAPGWVNNELQTYIAGHRGTDTCAMIYDGSLKIIAKKIGKEILSARVNTNKSWQYGYFEARLKLPGGKGTWPAFWMMPKNFTAW
;
A
#
# COMPACT_ATOMS: atom_id res chain seq x y z
N PRO A 1 28.14 10.37 -11.50
CA PRO A 1 29.41 10.03 -10.90
C PRO A 1 30.48 10.94 -11.46
N THR A 2 31.02 11.80 -10.60
CA THR A 2 32.14 12.68 -10.95
C THR A 2 33.43 11.88 -10.89
N VAL A 3 34.24 11.93 -11.94
CA VAL A 3 35.57 11.30 -11.96
C VAL A 3 36.48 12.21 -11.15
N GLY A 4 36.84 11.84 -9.93
CA GLY A 4 37.84 12.54 -9.13
C GLY A 4 39.26 12.22 -9.62
N TYR A 5 40.15 13.19 -9.55
CA TYR A 5 41.58 13.03 -9.82
C TYR A 5 42.28 12.41 -8.59
N ALA A 6 43.47 11.84 -8.79
CA ALA A 6 44.16 11.00 -7.80
C ALA A 6 44.49 11.68 -6.46
N ASP A 7 44.43 13.01 -6.37
CA ASP A 7 44.74 13.80 -5.18
C ASP A 7 43.55 14.58 -4.62
N GLU A 8 42.31 14.31 -5.11
CA GLU A 8 41.11 14.98 -4.64
C GLU A 8 40.22 14.03 -3.82
N THR A 9 39.79 14.51 -2.67
CA THR A 9 38.78 13.81 -1.85
C THR A 9 37.39 14.15 -2.37
N THR A 10 36.67 13.15 -2.87
CA THR A 10 35.28 13.31 -3.31
C THR A 10 34.34 12.72 -2.28
N THR A 11 33.38 13.51 -1.81
CA THR A 11 32.34 13.04 -0.90
C THR A 11 31.15 12.54 -1.71
N ILE A 12 30.76 11.28 -1.47
CA ILE A 12 29.56 10.69 -2.05
C ILE A 12 28.50 10.57 -0.95
N LYS A 13 27.36 11.24 -1.13
CA LYS A 13 26.23 11.15 -0.23
C LYS A 13 25.29 10.05 -0.69
N VAL A 14 25.08 9.08 0.18
CA VAL A 14 24.10 7.99 -0.04
C VAL A 14 22.87 8.26 0.80
N ASN A 15 21.73 8.41 0.16
CA ASN A 15 20.45 8.53 0.85
C ASN A 15 19.74 7.17 0.82
N VAL A 16 19.31 6.71 1.98
CA VAL A 16 18.53 5.48 2.13
C VAL A 16 17.17 5.80 2.73
N THR A 17 16.13 5.12 2.26
CA THR A 17 14.79 5.20 2.87
C THR A 17 14.77 4.40 4.17
N THR A 18 13.87 4.75 5.08
CA THR A 18 13.66 3.99 6.31
C THR A 18 13.41 2.51 6.02
N ASN A 19 14.04 1.63 6.78
CA ASN A 19 13.72 0.21 6.74
C ASN A 19 12.47 -0.02 7.62
N ASN A 20 11.35 -0.27 6.98
CA ASN A 20 10.08 -0.56 7.65
C ASN A 20 9.79 -2.06 7.74
N THR A 21 10.79 -2.90 7.46
CA THR A 21 10.67 -4.35 7.59
C THR A 21 11.25 -4.83 8.92
N THR A 22 10.83 -5.99 9.37
CA THR A 22 11.34 -6.64 10.58
C THR A 22 12.69 -7.33 10.37
N SER A 23 13.31 -7.16 9.20
CA SER A 23 14.60 -7.76 8.85
C SER A 23 15.64 -6.70 8.53
N GLU A 24 16.90 -6.96 8.90
CA GLU A 24 18.04 -6.18 8.41
C GLU A 24 18.08 -6.25 6.87
N ARG A 25 18.44 -5.16 6.23
CA ARG A 25 18.72 -5.13 4.80
C ARG A 25 20.11 -4.59 4.53
N THR A 26 20.73 -5.10 3.49
CA THR A 26 22.07 -4.70 3.06
C THR A 26 22.06 -4.23 1.61
N ALA A 27 22.96 -3.33 1.30
CA ALA A 27 23.26 -2.91 -0.07
C ALA A 27 24.76 -2.83 -0.26
N THR A 28 25.27 -3.22 -1.42
CA THR A 28 26.69 -3.10 -1.77
C THR A 28 26.88 -1.94 -2.72
N LEU A 29 27.75 -1.01 -2.35
CA LEU A 29 28.24 0.03 -3.26
C LEU A 29 29.56 -0.41 -3.84
N THR A 30 29.63 -0.52 -5.16
CA THR A 30 30.86 -0.88 -5.87
C THR A 30 31.40 0.33 -6.59
N PHE A 31 32.63 0.71 -6.30
CA PHE A 31 33.39 1.71 -7.00
C PHE A 31 34.39 1.02 -7.93
N SER A 32 34.43 1.42 -9.19
CA SER A 32 35.36 0.82 -10.17
C SER A 32 36.13 1.89 -10.93
N ARG A 33 37.42 1.59 -11.17
CA ARG A 33 38.31 2.37 -12.04
C ARG A 33 39.08 1.40 -12.91
N GLY A 34 38.73 1.30 -14.16
CA GLY A 34 39.28 0.24 -15.03
C GLY A 34 38.96 -1.15 -14.47
N THR A 35 40.00 -1.94 -14.19
CA THR A 35 39.87 -3.27 -13.57
C THR A 35 39.79 -3.24 -12.06
N ASP A 36 40.14 -2.13 -11.41
CA ASP A 36 40.14 -2.00 -9.97
C ASP A 36 38.71 -1.80 -9.47
N LYS A 37 38.36 -2.56 -8.43
CA LYS A 37 37.05 -2.50 -7.77
C LYS A 37 37.21 -2.40 -6.26
N LYS A 38 36.38 -1.57 -5.62
CA LYS A 38 36.27 -1.49 -4.18
C LYS A 38 34.79 -1.51 -3.77
N GLU A 39 34.45 -2.38 -2.85
CA GLU A 39 33.07 -2.57 -2.39
C GLU A 39 32.92 -2.11 -0.95
N TYR A 40 31.77 -1.48 -0.69
CA TYR A 40 31.34 -1.08 0.65
C TYR A 40 29.94 -1.63 0.90
N ILE A 41 29.79 -2.34 1.99
CA ILE A 41 28.51 -2.86 2.42
C ILE A 41 27.87 -1.84 3.34
N ILE A 42 26.67 -1.38 2.97
CA ILE A 42 25.81 -0.58 3.82
C ILE A 42 24.79 -1.53 4.44
N LYS A 43 24.72 -1.51 5.76
CA LYS A 43 23.73 -2.25 6.52
C LYS A 43 22.72 -1.29 7.11
N GLN A 44 21.47 -1.65 7.05
CA GLN A 44 20.40 -0.94 7.73
C GLN A 44 19.65 -1.94 8.60
N GLU A 45 19.64 -1.68 9.88
CA GLU A 45 18.95 -2.52 10.87
C GLU A 45 17.46 -2.68 10.54
N ALA A 46 16.87 -3.74 11.06
CA ALA A 46 15.43 -3.94 11.03
C ALA A 46 14.71 -2.74 11.66
N GLY A 47 13.60 -2.35 11.08
CA GLY A 47 12.70 -1.41 11.72
C GLY A 47 12.18 -1.98 13.03
N LYS A 48 11.99 -1.14 14.03
CA LYS A 48 11.29 -1.57 15.25
C LYS A 48 9.83 -1.78 14.92
N GLU A 49 9.34 -2.98 15.17
CA GLU A 49 7.91 -3.23 15.18
C GLU A 49 7.31 -2.47 16.36
N VAL A 50 6.46 -1.50 16.06
CA VAL A 50 5.72 -0.79 17.10
C VAL A 50 4.37 -1.48 17.22
N ASN A 51 4.19 -2.21 18.29
CA ASN A 51 2.91 -2.82 18.61
C ASN A 51 2.02 -1.79 19.32
N TYR A 52 0.98 -1.34 18.64
CA TYR A 52 -0.02 -0.41 19.17
C TYR A 52 -1.19 -1.11 19.85
N VAL A 53 -1.27 -2.44 19.73
CA VAL A 53 -2.39 -3.22 20.28
C VAL A 53 -2.38 -3.16 21.81
N PRO A 54 -3.46 -2.72 22.45
CA PRO A 54 -3.54 -2.68 23.91
C PRO A 54 -3.40 -4.09 24.53
N SER A 55 -2.89 -4.14 25.74
CA SER A 55 -2.78 -5.41 26.49
C SER A 55 -4.15 -6.06 26.65
N GLY A 56 -4.21 -7.38 26.54
CA GLY A 56 -5.45 -8.16 26.70
C GLY A 56 -6.25 -8.40 25.41
N TYR A 57 -5.83 -7.82 24.28
CA TYR A 57 -6.42 -8.14 22.99
C TYR A 57 -5.72 -9.35 22.35
N THR A 58 -6.50 -10.17 21.66
CA THR A 58 -6.00 -11.27 20.83
C THR A 58 -6.39 -11.05 19.38
N LEU A 59 -5.50 -11.42 18.47
CA LEU A 59 -5.76 -11.31 17.05
C LEU A 59 -6.89 -12.29 16.65
N VAL A 60 -7.94 -11.79 16.03
CA VAL A 60 -9.09 -12.58 15.57
C VAL A 60 -9.24 -12.59 14.06
N TRP A 61 -8.68 -11.59 13.38
CA TRP A 61 -8.65 -11.49 11.92
C TRP A 61 -7.56 -10.52 11.48
N GLN A 62 -6.95 -10.84 10.36
CA GLN A 62 -6.00 -9.96 9.67
C GLN A 62 -6.01 -10.25 8.17
N ASP A 63 -5.62 -9.27 7.38
CA ASP A 63 -5.25 -9.42 5.99
C ASP A 63 -4.03 -8.54 5.71
N GLU A 64 -2.90 -9.20 5.48
CA GLU A 64 -1.61 -8.56 5.16
C GLU A 64 -1.44 -8.36 3.64
N PHE A 65 -2.44 -8.74 2.84
CA PHE A 65 -2.44 -8.63 1.39
C PHE A 65 -1.24 -9.32 0.71
N ASN A 66 -0.71 -10.35 1.34
CA ASN A 66 0.39 -11.18 0.85
C ASN A 66 -0.13 -12.34 -0.03
N ASP A 67 -0.83 -12.02 -1.11
CA ASP A 67 -1.34 -13.04 -2.02
C ASP A 67 -0.20 -13.63 -2.85
N PRO A 68 0.04 -14.97 -2.79
CA PRO A 68 1.15 -15.61 -3.50
C PRO A 68 1.08 -15.44 -5.02
N ARG A 69 -0.10 -15.20 -5.58
CA ARG A 69 -0.27 -14.93 -7.02
C ARG A 69 0.42 -13.63 -7.45
N THR A 70 0.69 -12.71 -6.52
CA THR A 70 1.40 -11.45 -6.81
C THR A 70 2.91 -11.62 -6.94
N ASN A 71 3.48 -12.75 -6.49
CA ASN A 71 4.91 -13.05 -6.58
C ASN A 71 5.43 -13.10 -8.03
N GLU A 72 4.54 -13.32 -8.99
CA GLU A 72 4.84 -13.28 -10.42
C GLU A 72 4.75 -11.87 -11.03
N GLY A 73 4.66 -10.84 -10.21
CA GLY A 73 4.49 -9.46 -10.67
C GLY A 73 3.09 -9.14 -11.20
N LYS A 74 2.10 -9.99 -10.92
CA LYS A 74 0.71 -9.80 -11.35
C LYS A 74 -0.11 -9.19 -10.22
N ALA A 75 -0.93 -8.21 -10.57
CA ALA A 75 -1.95 -7.70 -9.66
C ALA A 75 -3.17 -8.65 -9.65
N VAL A 76 -3.76 -8.86 -8.48
CA VAL A 76 -4.95 -9.69 -8.31
C VAL A 76 -6.04 -8.93 -7.56
N LEU A 77 -7.29 -9.33 -7.73
CA LEU A 77 -8.37 -8.77 -6.92
C LEU A 77 -8.31 -9.32 -5.49
N PRO A 78 -8.77 -8.55 -4.49
CA PRO A 78 -9.00 -9.03 -3.14
C PRO A 78 -9.83 -10.32 -3.12
N ASN A 79 -9.53 -11.19 -2.16
CA ASN A 79 -10.22 -12.46 -2.00
C ASN A 79 -11.71 -12.22 -1.70
N SER A 80 -12.60 -12.70 -2.55
CA SER A 80 -14.05 -12.52 -2.42
C SER A 80 -14.69 -13.22 -1.22
N THR A 81 -14.00 -14.14 -0.56
CA THR A 81 -14.45 -14.73 0.71
C THR A 81 -14.25 -13.79 1.90
N GLU A 82 -13.30 -12.89 1.81
CA GLU A 82 -12.95 -11.93 2.87
C GLU A 82 -13.48 -10.52 2.58
N TRP A 83 -13.59 -10.15 1.29
CA TRP A 83 -13.90 -8.81 0.84
C TRP A 83 -15.02 -8.77 -0.18
N PHE A 84 -15.83 -7.71 -0.15
CA PHE A 84 -16.82 -7.41 -1.18
C PHE A 84 -16.74 -5.94 -1.61
N TYR A 85 -17.36 -5.62 -2.73
CA TYR A 85 -17.41 -4.27 -3.28
C TYR A 85 -18.81 -3.69 -3.17
N GLU A 86 -18.90 -2.44 -2.72
CA GLU A 86 -20.08 -1.64 -2.98
C GLU A 86 -19.95 -0.94 -4.33
N THR A 87 -20.96 -1.06 -5.18
CA THR A 87 -21.00 -0.43 -6.50
C THR A 87 -22.10 0.61 -6.55
N ALA A 88 -21.81 1.77 -7.11
CA ALA A 88 -22.77 2.87 -7.18
C ALA A 88 -22.44 3.86 -8.30
N ALA A 89 -23.48 4.51 -8.81
CA ALA A 89 -23.36 5.63 -9.72
C ALA A 89 -22.88 6.90 -8.99
N PRO A 90 -22.40 7.94 -9.70
CA PRO A 90 -22.10 9.24 -9.12
C PRO A 90 -23.29 9.83 -8.36
N GLY A 91 -23.01 10.57 -7.28
CA GLY A 91 -24.02 11.23 -6.46
C GLY A 91 -24.70 10.33 -5.42
N TRP A 92 -24.20 9.11 -5.23
CA TRP A 92 -24.85 8.11 -4.38
C TRP A 92 -25.09 8.55 -2.94
N VAL A 93 -24.06 8.94 -2.20
CA VAL A 93 -24.21 9.29 -0.76
C VAL A 93 -23.98 10.78 -0.52
N ASN A 94 -22.76 11.26 -0.77
CA ASN A 94 -22.34 12.62 -0.44
C ASN A 94 -22.18 13.50 -1.70
N ASN A 95 -22.98 13.29 -2.72
CA ASN A 95 -22.82 13.90 -4.05
C ASN A 95 -21.43 13.63 -4.63
N GLU A 96 -20.90 12.46 -4.38
CA GLU A 96 -19.59 12.01 -4.83
C GLU A 96 -19.54 11.95 -6.36
N LEU A 97 -18.40 12.33 -6.93
CA LEU A 97 -18.26 12.43 -8.40
C LEU A 97 -17.96 11.10 -9.08
N GLN A 98 -17.49 10.11 -8.32
CA GLN A 98 -17.04 8.84 -8.87
C GLN A 98 -18.15 7.80 -8.99
N THR A 99 -17.99 6.93 -10.00
CA THR A 99 -18.64 5.63 -10.07
C THR A 99 -17.82 4.63 -9.27
N TYR A 100 -18.42 3.93 -8.33
CA TYR A 100 -17.79 2.81 -7.63
C TYR A 100 -17.99 1.53 -8.41
N ILE A 101 -16.88 0.84 -8.71
CA ILE A 101 -16.88 -0.42 -9.49
C ILE A 101 -16.36 -1.59 -8.66
N ALA A 102 -16.70 -2.80 -9.05
CA ALA A 102 -16.29 -4.03 -8.37
C ALA A 102 -14.84 -4.42 -8.73
N GLY A 103 -13.89 -3.61 -8.27
CA GLY A 103 -12.47 -3.82 -8.44
C GLY A 103 -11.95 -3.43 -9.82
N HIS A 104 -12.58 -3.87 -10.91
CA HIS A 104 -12.17 -3.51 -12.28
C HIS A 104 -13.38 -3.42 -13.22
N ARG A 105 -13.20 -2.68 -14.32
CA ARG A 105 -14.12 -2.57 -15.45
C ARG A 105 -13.30 -2.55 -16.75
N GLY A 106 -13.34 -3.65 -17.50
CA GLY A 106 -12.43 -3.84 -18.64
C GLY A 106 -10.96 -3.82 -18.18
N THR A 107 -10.16 -2.93 -18.71
CA THR A 107 -8.76 -2.71 -18.36
C THR A 107 -8.56 -1.75 -17.18
N ASP A 108 -9.63 -1.10 -16.72
CA ASP A 108 -9.56 -0.12 -15.64
C ASP A 108 -9.71 -0.78 -14.28
N THR A 109 -8.60 -0.87 -13.56
CA THR A 109 -8.55 -1.43 -12.21
C THR A 109 -8.61 -0.32 -11.18
N CYS A 110 -9.54 -0.43 -10.22
CA CYS A 110 -9.71 0.49 -9.10
C CYS A 110 -9.45 -0.14 -7.73
N ALA A 111 -9.37 -1.48 -7.66
CA ALA A 111 -8.87 -2.17 -6.47
C ALA A 111 -8.04 -3.38 -6.87
N MET A 112 -6.88 -3.55 -6.25
CA MET A 112 -6.01 -4.70 -6.49
C MET A 112 -5.09 -4.96 -5.30
N ILE A 113 -4.69 -6.21 -5.13
CA ILE A 113 -3.54 -6.60 -4.30
C ILE A 113 -2.32 -6.64 -5.21
N TYR A 114 -1.29 -5.92 -4.82
CA TYR A 114 -0.01 -5.88 -5.51
C TYR A 114 1.08 -5.41 -4.54
N ASP A 115 2.22 -6.09 -4.58
CA ASP A 115 3.37 -5.74 -3.75
C ASP A 115 3.01 -5.61 -2.26
N GLY A 116 2.38 -6.67 -1.71
CA GLY A 116 2.04 -6.77 -0.28
C GLY A 116 1.09 -5.67 0.21
N SER A 117 0.21 -5.16 -0.64
CA SER A 117 -0.74 -4.12 -0.24
C SER A 117 -2.02 -4.13 -1.07
N LEU A 118 -3.15 -3.81 -0.42
CA LEU A 118 -4.37 -3.43 -1.11
C LEU A 118 -4.22 -2.01 -1.65
N LYS A 119 -4.37 -1.85 -2.95
CA LYS A 119 -4.36 -0.55 -3.63
C LYS A 119 -5.78 -0.21 -4.05
N ILE A 120 -6.29 0.91 -3.54
CA ILE A 120 -7.56 1.50 -3.98
C ILE A 120 -7.22 2.72 -4.82
N ILE A 121 -7.70 2.77 -6.05
CA ILE A 121 -7.24 3.70 -7.07
C ILE A 121 -8.44 4.49 -7.59
N ALA A 122 -8.35 5.81 -7.52
CA ALA A 122 -9.26 6.68 -8.26
C ALA A 122 -8.67 6.99 -9.64
N LYS A 123 -9.47 6.80 -10.70
CA LYS A 123 -9.07 7.04 -12.09
C LYS A 123 -10.03 8.02 -12.75
N LYS A 124 -9.48 8.99 -13.47
CA LYS A 124 -10.26 9.85 -14.37
C LYS A 124 -10.10 9.35 -15.80
N ILE A 125 -11.23 9.01 -16.43
CA ILE A 125 -11.32 8.49 -17.80
C ILE A 125 -12.26 9.39 -18.59
N GLY A 126 -11.70 10.27 -19.38
CA GLY A 126 -12.50 11.31 -20.05
C GLY A 126 -13.20 12.21 -19.01
N LYS A 127 -14.53 12.18 -18.99
CA LYS A 127 -15.35 12.93 -18.03
C LYS A 127 -15.75 12.11 -16.80
N GLU A 128 -15.54 10.81 -16.83
CA GLU A 128 -15.91 9.88 -15.76
C GLU A 128 -14.76 9.75 -14.75
N ILE A 129 -15.11 9.57 -13.48
CA ILE A 129 -14.19 9.19 -12.41
C ILE A 129 -14.62 7.82 -11.92
N LEU A 130 -13.69 6.87 -11.89
CA LEU A 130 -13.88 5.55 -11.32
C LEU A 130 -13.14 5.44 -10.00
N SER A 131 -13.71 4.69 -9.06
CA SER A 131 -13.05 4.32 -7.82
C SER A 131 -13.58 2.98 -7.31
N ALA A 132 -13.05 2.50 -6.19
CA ALA A 132 -13.55 1.31 -5.51
C ALA A 132 -13.85 1.62 -4.04
N ARG A 133 -14.84 0.92 -3.52
CA ARG A 133 -15.22 0.88 -2.11
C ARG A 133 -15.27 -0.57 -1.68
N VAL A 134 -14.35 -0.94 -0.79
CA VAL A 134 -14.07 -2.33 -0.43
C VAL A 134 -14.43 -2.53 1.03
N ASN A 135 -15.17 -3.57 1.33
CA ASN A 135 -15.65 -3.90 2.66
C ASN A 135 -15.30 -5.33 3.01
N THR A 136 -15.13 -5.62 4.31
CA THR A 136 -14.98 -6.98 4.80
C THR A 136 -16.31 -7.72 4.81
N ASN A 137 -16.31 -9.02 4.49
CA ASN A 137 -17.46 -9.90 4.67
C ASN A 137 -17.72 -10.21 6.15
N LYS A 138 -16.72 -10.02 7.00
CA LYS A 138 -16.80 -10.22 8.45
C LYS A 138 -17.24 -8.94 9.16
N SER A 139 -17.86 -9.11 10.30
CA SER A 139 -18.25 -8.01 11.18
C SER A 139 -18.01 -8.41 12.64
N TRP A 140 -17.68 -7.41 13.45
CA TRP A 140 -17.36 -7.57 14.86
C TRP A 140 -18.19 -6.59 15.68
N GLN A 141 -18.63 -7.01 16.85
CA GLN A 141 -19.41 -6.14 17.74
C GLN A 141 -18.49 -5.20 18.53
N TYR A 142 -17.35 -5.71 18.98
CA TYR A 142 -16.33 -4.98 19.72
C TYR A 142 -14.95 -5.37 19.23
N GLY A 143 -13.97 -4.53 19.45
CA GLY A 143 -12.60 -4.86 19.10
C GLY A 143 -11.68 -3.65 19.00
N TYR A 144 -10.42 -3.92 18.83
CA TYR A 144 -9.40 -2.98 18.40
C TYR A 144 -9.14 -3.19 16.91
N PHE A 145 -9.21 -2.13 16.13
CA PHE A 145 -9.04 -2.16 14.69
C PHE A 145 -7.83 -1.34 14.32
N GLU A 146 -6.92 -1.93 13.59
CA GLU A 146 -5.70 -1.30 13.14
C GLU A 146 -5.52 -1.49 11.64
N ALA A 147 -5.09 -0.44 10.94
CA ALA A 147 -4.70 -0.52 9.56
C ALA A 147 -3.48 0.37 9.31
N ARG A 148 -2.52 -0.15 8.56
CA ARG A 148 -1.40 0.63 8.04
C ARG A 148 -1.76 1.19 6.68
N LEU A 149 -1.86 2.51 6.60
CA LEU A 149 -2.38 3.20 5.42
C LEU A 149 -1.37 4.20 4.86
N LYS A 150 -1.35 4.30 3.52
CA LYS A 150 -0.74 5.41 2.80
C LYS A 150 -1.84 6.16 2.07
N LEU A 151 -2.22 7.32 2.59
CA LEU A 151 -3.29 8.12 2.02
C LEU A 151 -2.80 8.93 0.83
N PRO A 152 -3.63 9.11 -0.24
CA PRO A 152 -3.31 9.99 -1.35
C PRO A 152 -3.36 11.44 -0.89
N GLY A 153 -2.47 12.26 -1.43
CA GLY A 153 -2.53 13.71 -1.34
C GLY A 153 -3.27 14.32 -2.52
N GLY A 154 -3.70 15.57 -2.36
CA GLY A 154 -4.27 16.35 -3.44
C GLY A 154 -5.69 16.87 -3.17
N LYS A 155 -6.05 17.96 -3.85
CA LYS A 155 -7.37 18.56 -3.73
C LYS A 155 -8.44 17.65 -4.35
N GLY A 156 -9.51 17.40 -3.60
CA GLY A 156 -10.65 16.60 -4.06
C GLY A 156 -10.52 15.10 -3.79
N THR A 157 -9.41 14.64 -3.17
CA THR A 157 -9.33 13.26 -2.69
C THR A 157 -10.02 13.13 -1.33
N TRP A 158 -10.71 12.03 -1.13
CA TRP A 158 -11.36 11.69 0.13
C TRP A 158 -11.10 10.22 0.49
N PRO A 159 -9.88 9.88 0.89
CA PRO A 159 -9.59 8.54 1.36
C PRO A 159 -10.27 8.30 2.72
N ALA A 160 -10.84 7.11 2.92
CA ALA A 160 -11.53 6.75 4.15
C ALA A 160 -11.19 5.34 4.61
N PHE A 161 -10.95 5.21 5.92
CA PHE A 161 -10.94 3.95 6.67
C PHE A 161 -11.98 4.10 7.79
N TRP A 162 -13.05 3.30 7.76
CA TRP A 162 -14.23 3.51 8.58
C TRP A 162 -15.06 2.24 8.71
N MET A 163 -16.07 2.27 9.54
CA MET A 163 -16.93 1.13 9.84
C MET A 163 -18.39 1.52 9.79
N MET A 164 -19.24 0.55 9.44
CA MET A 164 -20.70 0.66 9.47
C MET A 164 -21.30 -0.52 10.20
N PRO A 165 -22.47 -0.35 10.84
CA PRO A 165 -23.23 -1.47 11.37
C PRO A 165 -23.57 -2.47 10.27
N LYS A 166 -23.48 -3.79 10.59
CA LYS A 166 -23.75 -4.85 9.61
C LYS A 166 -25.16 -4.78 9.03
N ASN A 167 -26.12 -4.37 9.82
CA ASN A 167 -27.53 -4.23 9.45
C ASN A 167 -27.93 -2.80 9.09
N PHE A 168 -26.98 -2.02 8.61
CA PHE A 168 -27.28 -0.71 8.04
C PHE A 168 -28.07 -0.89 6.74
N THR A 169 -29.26 -0.29 6.67
CA THR A 169 -30.22 -0.52 5.58
C THR A 169 -30.43 0.66 4.65
N ALA A 170 -29.88 1.83 4.99
CA ALA A 170 -30.08 3.05 4.19
C ALA A 170 -28.87 3.99 4.28
N TRP A 171 -28.62 4.65 3.19
CA TRP A 171 -27.71 5.78 3.06
C TRP A 171 -28.54 7.07 2.90
#